data_c8c862f487f29f9ca54a3ae89b068053
#
_entry.id   c8c862f487f29f9ca54a3ae89b068053
#
_cell.length_a   1.000
_cell.length_b   1.000
_cell.length_c   1.000
_cell.angle_alpha   90.00
_cell.angle_beta   90.00
_cell.angle_gamma   90.00
#
_symmetry.space_group_name_H-M   'P 1'
#
loop_
_entity.id
_entity.type
_entity.pdbx_description
1 polymer ?
#
loop_
_entity_poly.entity_id
_entity_poly.type
_entity_poly.pdbx_seq_one_letter_code
_entity_poly.pdbx_strand_id
1 'polypeptide(L)'
;MLWPYARSRNKIYFLDMKKLSLILLIICLFNNYVNAQNNVQEPYPKLTIGLEWGYIVSLNSIYHYNFYAPEGFRVDEKGSRWGFTSNADMYLNVGCNLNPEWNISLYIGYAGVGDYHKILPISLRGTRYFGTDPMQDRWFAFADAGSGICLKTPVQEILTAKIGAGYEMSLSKDTKLNFIVAARSTYTHPGIQFDDHRIPMKNTNRNNAIVSALSFGLGLTF
;
A
#
# COMPACT_ATOMS: atom_id res chain seq x y z
N MET A 1 2.57 -14.13 46.88
CA MET A 1 1.95 -14.92 45.78
C MET A 1 2.45 -14.37 44.45
N LEU A 2 3.41 -15.05 43.84
CA LEU A 2 4.07 -14.63 42.61
C LEU A 2 3.27 -15.17 41.42
N TRP A 3 2.72 -14.30 40.57
CA TRP A 3 2.11 -14.67 39.32
C TRP A 3 3.17 -14.85 38.24
N PRO A 4 3.15 -15.92 37.44
CA PRO A 4 4.12 -16.13 36.38
C PRO A 4 3.78 -15.22 35.20
N TYR A 5 4.79 -14.47 34.78
CA TYR A 5 4.81 -13.63 33.60
C TYR A 5 4.69 -14.52 32.34
N ALA A 6 3.50 -14.61 31.77
CA ALA A 6 3.29 -15.23 30.47
C ALA A 6 3.92 -14.34 29.39
N ARG A 7 5.13 -14.70 28.98
CA ARG A 7 5.86 -14.11 27.86
C ARG A 7 5.16 -14.52 26.56
N SER A 8 4.15 -13.78 26.15
CA SER A 8 3.58 -13.88 24.80
C SER A 8 4.69 -13.57 23.79
N ARG A 9 5.26 -14.60 23.19
CA ARG A 9 6.08 -14.48 21.99
C ARG A 9 5.16 -14.15 20.82
N ASN A 10 4.87 -12.89 20.60
CA ASN A 10 4.40 -12.44 19.31
C ASN A 10 5.53 -12.70 18.30
N LYS A 11 5.49 -13.85 17.64
CA LYS A 11 6.21 -14.06 16.39
C LYS A 11 5.54 -13.14 15.38
N ILE A 12 6.09 -11.94 15.25
CA ILE A 12 5.85 -11.07 14.12
C ILE A 12 6.35 -11.87 12.92
N TYR A 13 5.40 -12.39 12.14
CA TYR A 13 5.71 -12.90 10.80
C TYR A 13 6.04 -11.68 9.94
N PHE A 14 7.24 -11.14 10.10
CA PHE A 14 7.87 -10.41 9.04
C PHE A 14 7.87 -11.41 7.87
N LEU A 15 6.96 -11.20 6.93
CA LEU A 15 7.08 -11.84 5.65
C LEU A 15 8.50 -11.54 5.22
N ASP A 16 9.32 -12.58 5.23
CA ASP A 16 10.76 -12.44 5.13
C ASP A 16 11.01 -11.67 3.83
N MET A 17 11.32 -10.37 3.91
CA MET A 17 11.48 -9.49 2.74
C MET A 17 12.46 -10.11 1.76
N LYS A 18 13.40 -10.93 2.26
CA LYS A 18 14.31 -11.75 1.46
C LYS A 18 13.57 -12.79 0.63
N LYS A 19 12.50 -13.40 1.16
CA LYS A 19 11.69 -14.38 0.40
C LYS A 19 10.84 -13.70 -0.66
N LEU A 20 10.28 -12.52 -0.35
CA LEU A 20 9.50 -11.76 -1.32
C LEU A 20 10.39 -11.26 -2.48
N SER A 21 11.57 -10.72 -2.18
CA SER A 21 12.53 -10.28 -3.20
C SER A 21 13.06 -11.47 -4.02
N LEU A 22 13.24 -12.63 -3.39
CA LEU A 22 13.65 -13.84 -4.07
C LEU A 22 12.57 -14.36 -5.04
N ILE A 23 11.30 -14.32 -4.62
CA ILE A 23 10.16 -14.70 -5.48
C ILE A 23 10.07 -13.76 -6.69
N LEU A 24 10.20 -12.44 -6.48
CA LEU A 24 10.19 -11.47 -7.57
C LEU A 24 11.36 -11.69 -8.53
N LEU A 25 12.55 -11.92 -8.00
CA LEU A 25 13.75 -12.25 -8.80
C LEU A 25 13.55 -13.54 -9.60
N ILE A 26 12.96 -14.56 -9.00
CA ILE A 26 12.66 -15.84 -9.66
C ILE A 26 11.65 -15.62 -10.79
N ILE A 27 10.58 -14.86 -10.57
CA ILE A 27 9.58 -14.53 -11.62
C ILE A 27 10.24 -13.79 -12.79
N CYS A 28 11.11 -12.81 -12.53
CA CYS A 28 11.84 -12.08 -13.57
C CYS A 28 12.84 -12.99 -14.33
N LEU A 29 13.53 -13.90 -13.63
CA LEU A 29 14.47 -14.84 -14.24
C LEU A 29 13.75 -15.90 -15.09
N PHE A 30 12.60 -16.41 -14.65
CA PHE A 30 11.80 -17.36 -15.43
C PHE A 30 11.30 -16.74 -16.74
N ASN A 31 10.84 -15.48 -16.72
CA ASN A 31 10.43 -14.79 -17.96
C ASN A 31 11.59 -14.62 -18.94
N ASN A 32 12.81 -14.36 -18.46
CA ASN A 32 13.99 -14.27 -19.32
C ASN A 32 14.39 -15.63 -19.92
N TYR A 33 14.21 -16.73 -19.18
CA TYR A 33 14.53 -18.07 -19.65
C TYR A 33 13.59 -18.56 -20.74
N VAL A 34 12.27 -18.32 -20.59
CA VAL A 34 11.25 -18.72 -21.59
C VAL A 34 11.44 -17.97 -22.91
N ASN A 35 11.90 -16.71 -22.87
CA ASN A 35 12.06 -15.88 -24.05
C ASN A 35 13.43 -16.02 -24.73
N ALA A 36 14.44 -16.57 -24.07
CA ALA A 36 15.72 -16.88 -24.68
C ALA A 36 15.65 -17.97 -25.77
N GLN A 37 14.57 -18.74 -25.82
CA GLN A 37 14.36 -19.77 -26.84
C GLN A 37 13.66 -19.23 -28.11
N ASN A 38 13.01 -18.07 -28.04
CA ASN A 38 12.36 -17.45 -29.18
C ASN A 38 13.09 -16.15 -29.52
N ASN A 39 13.89 -16.15 -30.59
CA ASN A 39 14.57 -14.96 -31.13
C ASN A 39 13.59 -13.90 -31.72
N VAL A 40 12.40 -13.77 -31.18
CA VAL A 40 11.44 -12.73 -31.52
C VAL A 40 11.70 -11.55 -30.59
N GLN A 41 12.18 -10.45 -31.13
CA GLN A 41 12.36 -9.21 -30.41
C GLN A 41 11.00 -8.74 -29.90
N GLU A 42 10.80 -8.81 -28.60
CA GLU A 42 9.54 -8.38 -27.97
C GLU A 42 9.29 -6.90 -28.22
N PRO A 43 8.15 -6.52 -28.75
CA PRO A 43 7.87 -5.12 -29.16
C PRO A 43 7.63 -4.18 -27.97
N TYR A 44 7.83 -4.61 -26.73
CA TYR A 44 7.59 -3.83 -25.50
C TYR A 44 8.70 -4.06 -24.45
N PRO A 45 8.98 -3.05 -23.60
CA PRO A 45 9.98 -3.18 -22.55
C PRO A 45 9.50 -4.19 -21.51
N LYS A 46 10.36 -5.16 -21.13
CA LYS A 46 10.05 -6.14 -20.07
C LYS A 46 10.11 -5.55 -18.68
N LEU A 47 11.04 -4.64 -18.45
CA LEU A 47 11.20 -3.91 -17.20
C LEU A 47 10.65 -2.52 -17.34
N THR A 48 9.97 -2.05 -16.30
CA THR A 48 9.47 -0.69 -16.19
C THR A 48 9.96 -0.08 -14.90
N ILE A 49 10.30 1.18 -14.93
CA ILE A 49 10.62 1.98 -13.74
C ILE A 49 9.68 3.18 -13.77
N GLY A 50 9.14 3.56 -12.63
CA GLY A 50 8.22 4.67 -12.61
C GLY A 50 8.24 5.45 -11.30
N LEU A 51 7.69 6.65 -11.41
CA LEU A 51 7.40 7.55 -10.30
C LEU A 51 5.91 7.86 -10.33
N GLU A 52 5.23 7.72 -9.19
CA GLU A 52 3.82 8.07 -9.01
C GLU A 52 3.72 9.06 -7.86
N TRP A 53 2.97 10.14 -8.03
CA TRP A 53 2.60 11.05 -6.95
C TRP A 53 1.12 11.32 -7.01
N GLY A 54 0.52 11.51 -5.84
CA GLY A 54 -0.92 11.63 -5.74
C GLY A 54 -1.40 12.46 -4.57
N TYR A 55 -2.69 12.70 -4.62
CA TYR A 55 -3.46 13.36 -3.59
C TYR A 55 -4.51 12.38 -3.05
N ILE A 56 -4.55 12.23 -1.73
CA ILE A 56 -5.44 11.30 -1.02
C ILE A 56 -6.47 12.10 -0.25
N VAL A 57 -7.73 11.77 -0.43
CA VAL A 57 -8.85 12.28 0.35
C VAL A 57 -9.42 11.14 1.18
N SER A 58 -9.15 11.14 2.47
CA SER A 58 -9.77 10.21 3.41
C SER A 58 -11.22 10.63 3.63
N LEU A 59 -12.15 9.67 3.53
CA LEU A 59 -13.58 9.91 3.58
C LEU A 59 -14.21 9.41 4.88
N ASN A 60 -13.77 8.23 5.33
CA ASN A 60 -14.36 7.56 6.47
C ASN A 60 -13.30 6.78 7.24
N SER A 61 -13.48 6.74 8.56
CA SER A 61 -12.69 5.90 9.47
C SER A 61 -13.64 5.08 10.34
N ILE A 62 -13.59 3.76 10.21
CA ILE A 62 -14.29 2.81 11.06
C ILE A 62 -13.31 2.36 12.13
N TYR A 63 -13.65 2.51 13.39
CA TYR A 63 -12.74 2.20 14.49
C TYR A 63 -13.38 1.30 15.56
N HIS A 64 -12.51 0.58 16.28
CA HIS A 64 -12.86 -0.18 17.46
C HIS A 64 -11.75 -0.02 18.49
N TYR A 65 -12.04 0.73 19.55
CA TYR A 65 -11.14 0.99 20.68
C TYR A 65 -11.63 0.23 21.91
N ASN A 66 -10.71 -0.47 22.56
CA ASN A 66 -10.97 -1.15 23.84
C ASN A 66 -9.74 -0.95 24.73
N PHE A 67 -9.91 -0.20 25.79
CA PHE A 67 -8.82 0.21 26.66
C PHE A 67 -9.28 0.43 28.11
N TYR A 68 -8.32 0.53 29.03
CA TYR A 68 -8.59 0.96 30.40
C TYR A 68 -8.26 2.45 30.53
N ALA A 69 -9.23 3.23 30.96
CA ALA A 69 -9.06 4.64 31.28
C ALA A 69 -8.12 4.82 32.48
N PRO A 70 -7.51 6.02 32.65
CA PRO A 70 -6.65 6.28 33.82
C PRO A 70 -7.35 6.05 35.16
N GLU A 71 -8.65 6.27 35.22
CA GLU A 71 -9.52 6.11 36.38
C GLU A 71 -9.84 4.63 36.71
N GLY A 72 -9.36 3.69 35.88
CA GLY A 72 -9.46 2.24 36.11
C GLY A 72 -10.70 1.56 35.52
N PHE A 73 -11.61 2.27 34.86
CA PHE A 73 -12.72 1.65 34.17
C PHE A 73 -12.38 1.27 32.73
N ARG A 74 -13.10 0.28 32.18
CA ARG A 74 -12.92 -0.19 30.81
C ARG A 74 -13.83 0.55 29.85
N VAL A 75 -13.27 1.03 28.78
CA VAL A 75 -13.98 1.62 27.65
C VAL A 75 -13.94 0.66 26.46
N ASP A 76 -15.08 0.38 25.87
CA ASP A 76 -15.21 -0.41 24.64
C ASP A 76 -16.09 0.41 23.66
N GLU A 77 -15.47 1.06 22.71
CA GLU A 77 -16.09 1.98 21.78
C GLU A 77 -15.90 1.51 20.34
N LYS A 78 -17.02 1.39 19.62
CA LYS A 78 -17.04 1.11 18.19
C LYS A 78 -17.80 2.22 17.49
N GLY A 79 -17.23 2.72 16.39
CA GLY A 79 -17.87 3.78 15.66
C GLY A 79 -17.36 3.92 14.24
N SER A 80 -18.02 4.82 13.54
CA SER A 80 -17.63 5.27 12.21
C SER A 80 -17.64 6.81 12.23
N ARG A 81 -16.54 7.38 11.78
CA ARG A 81 -16.39 8.84 11.69
C ARG A 81 -16.21 9.23 10.23
N TRP A 82 -17.13 10.00 9.71
CA TRP A 82 -16.99 10.67 8.44
C TRP A 82 -16.19 11.95 8.63
N GLY A 83 -15.24 12.19 7.74
CA GLY A 83 -14.43 13.40 7.78
C GLY A 83 -13.51 13.45 6.59
N PHE A 84 -13.25 14.65 6.09
CA PHE A 84 -12.39 14.88 4.95
C PHE A 84 -11.00 15.28 5.43
N THR A 85 -10.03 14.39 5.28
CA THR A 85 -8.64 14.68 5.54
C THR A 85 -7.84 14.49 4.28
N SER A 86 -7.05 15.48 3.90
CA SER A 86 -6.23 15.42 2.71
C SER A 86 -4.78 15.08 3.04
N ASN A 87 -4.19 14.23 2.21
CA ASN A 87 -2.80 13.83 2.29
C ASN A 87 -2.20 13.75 0.88
N ALA A 88 -0.87 13.71 0.82
CA ALA A 88 -0.15 13.38 -0.39
C ALA A 88 0.46 11.99 -0.28
N ASP A 89 0.67 11.36 -1.43
CA ASP A 89 1.53 10.18 -1.56
C ASP A 89 2.53 10.35 -2.70
N MET A 90 3.62 9.60 -2.60
CA MET A 90 4.66 9.55 -3.61
C MET A 90 5.30 8.15 -3.58
N TYR A 91 5.43 7.54 -4.74
CA TYR A 91 5.96 6.20 -4.89
C TYR A 91 7.00 6.14 -6.00
N LEU A 92 8.03 5.35 -5.77
CA LEU A 92 8.88 4.77 -6.80
C LEU A 92 8.38 3.36 -7.06
N ASN A 93 8.39 2.94 -8.32
CA ASN A 93 8.04 1.58 -8.68
C ASN A 93 9.02 0.97 -9.67
N VAL A 94 9.13 -0.35 -9.56
CA VAL A 94 9.84 -1.19 -10.53
C VAL A 94 8.90 -2.34 -10.88
N GLY A 95 8.65 -2.52 -12.17
CA GLY A 95 7.70 -3.50 -12.68
C GLY A 95 8.28 -4.42 -13.74
N CYS A 96 7.55 -5.49 -13.98
CA CYS A 96 7.81 -6.45 -15.04
C CYS A 96 6.54 -6.64 -15.86
N ASN A 97 6.62 -6.39 -17.16
CA ASN A 97 5.56 -6.70 -18.10
C ASN A 97 5.59 -8.20 -18.42
N LEU A 98 4.56 -8.92 -18.01
CA LEU A 98 4.40 -10.35 -18.31
C LEU A 98 4.02 -10.56 -19.78
N ASN A 99 3.22 -9.65 -20.30
CA ASN A 99 2.81 -9.53 -21.69
C ASN A 99 2.36 -8.08 -21.96
N PRO A 100 1.93 -7.71 -23.18
CA PRO A 100 1.48 -6.34 -23.49
C PRO A 100 0.35 -5.81 -22.62
N GLU A 101 -0.49 -6.71 -22.06
CA GLU A 101 -1.67 -6.37 -21.28
C GLU A 101 -1.45 -6.44 -19.76
N TRP A 102 -0.45 -7.16 -19.26
CA TRP A 102 -0.26 -7.40 -17.84
C TRP A 102 1.11 -6.98 -17.33
N ASN A 103 1.09 -6.22 -16.24
CA ASN A 103 2.29 -5.80 -15.52
C ASN A 103 2.15 -6.14 -14.03
N ILE A 104 3.26 -6.56 -13.42
CA ILE A 104 3.41 -6.70 -11.97
C ILE A 104 4.51 -5.77 -11.50
N SER A 105 4.21 -4.91 -10.53
CA SER A 105 5.14 -3.88 -10.05
C SER A 105 5.23 -3.85 -8.54
N LEU A 106 6.43 -3.64 -8.03
CA LEU A 106 6.72 -3.33 -6.63
C LEU A 106 6.74 -1.82 -6.47
N TYR A 107 5.98 -1.32 -5.50
CA TYR A 107 5.88 0.09 -5.13
C TYR A 107 6.50 0.31 -3.76
N ILE A 108 7.31 1.34 -3.64
CA ILE A 108 7.88 1.82 -2.39
C ILE A 108 7.71 3.32 -2.32
N GLY A 109 7.28 3.86 -1.19
CA GLY A 109 7.00 5.30 -1.18
C GLY A 109 6.71 5.87 0.18
N TYR A 110 6.07 7.03 0.15
CA TYR A 110 5.61 7.78 1.29
C TYR A 110 4.12 8.07 1.14
N ALA A 111 3.33 7.93 2.19
CA ALA A 111 1.91 8.23 2.17
C ALA A 111 1.38 8.67 3.54
N GLY A 112 0.39 9.56 3.52
CA GLY A 112 -0.40 9.90 4.70
C GLY A 112 -1.62 8.98 4.86
N VAL A 113 -2.04 8.73 6.10
CA VAL A 113 -3.21 7.92 6.46
C VAL A 113 -4.10 8.71 7.40
N GLY A 114 -5.12 9.36 6.85
CA GLY A 114 -6.00 10.25 7.60
C GLY A 114 -5.19 11.27 8.41
N ASP A 115 -5.68 11.59 9.61
CA ASP A 115 -4.95 12.43 10.58
C ASP A 115 -3.97 11.63 11.45
N TYR A 116 -3.89 10.31 11.26
CA TYR A 116 -3.22 9.42 12.19
C TYR A 116 -1.73 9.33 11.96
N HIS A 117 -1.31 8.95 10.75
CA HIS A 117 0.07 8.51 10.49
C HIS A 117 0.62 8.96 9.14
N LYS A 118 1.94 9.09 9.12
CA LYS A 118 2.74 9.09 7.90
C LYS A 118 3.51 7.78 7.84
N ILE A 119 3.43 7.09 6.71
CA ILE A 119 3.94 5.74 6.53
C ILE A 119 4.88 5.66 5.33
N LEU A 120 5.75 4.67 5.37
CA LEU A 120 6.50 4.16 4.21
C LEU A 120 5.81 2.88 3.75
N PRO A 121 4.91 2.95 2.75
CA PRO A 121 4.26 1.77 2.21
C PRO A 121 5.18 1.02 1.27
N ILE A 122 5.07 -0.32 1.33
CA ILE A 122 5.65 -1.25 0.36
C ILE A 122 4.48 -2.09 -0.13
N SER A 123 4.19 -2.06 -1.43
CA SER A 123 3.06 -2.79 -2.01
C SER A 123 3.41 -3.45 -3.33
N LEU A 124 2.68 -4.52 -3.64
CA LEU A 124 2.71 -5.21 -4.92
C LEU A 124 1.45 -4.84 -5.69
N ARG A 125 1.61 -4.40 -6.92
CA ARG A 125 0.52 -4.02 -7.83
C ARG A 125 0.47 -4.93 -9.03
N GLY A 126 -0.72 -5.48 -9.33
CA GLY A 126 -1.04 -6.07 -10.62
C GLY A 126 -1.82 -5.05 -11.45
N THR A 127 -1.37 -4.79 -12.67
CA THR A 127 -2.01 -3.87 -13.61
C THR A 127 -2.42 -4.62 -14.86
N ARG A 128 -3.65 -4.40 -15.31
CA ARG A 128 -4.17 -4.85 -16.59
C ARG A 128 -4.41 -3.66 -17.51
N TYR A 129 -3.78 -3.66 -18.66
CA TYR A 129 -3.98 -2.69 -19.72
C TYR A 129 -5.06 -3.18 -20.70
N PHE A 130 -5.88 -2.25 -21.18
CA PHE A 130 -6.91 -2.51 -22.18
C PHE A 130 -6.40 -2.00 -23.53
N GLY A 131 -5.82 -2.89 -24.31
CA GLY A 131 -5.17 -2.63 -25.59
C GLY A 131 -3.88 -3.43 -25.71
N THR A 132 -3.63 -3.95 -26.89
CA THR A 132 -2.50 -4.85 -27.18
C THR A 132 -1.25 -4.11 -27.62
N ASP A 133 -1.38 -2.82 -28.00
CA ASP A 133 -0.25 -2.00 -28.44
C ASP A 133 0.26 -1.10 -27.29
N PRO A 134 1.44 -1.40 -26.73
CA PRO A 134 2.02 -0.60 -25.68
C PRO A 134 2.49 0.80 -26.10
N MET A 135 2.55 1.07 -27.40
CA MET A 135 2.96 2.37 -27.94
C MET A 135 1.79 3.36 -28.08
N GLN A 136 0.57 2.88 -27.92
CA GLN A 136 -0.64 3.69 -27.99
C GLN A 136 -1.14 4.07 -26.60
N ASP A 137 -1.93 5.12 -26.58
CA ASP A 137 -2.67 5.51 -25.39
C ASP A 137 -3.71 4.44 -25.05
N ARG A 138 -3.80 4.11 -23.74
CA ARG A 138 -4.68 3.01 -23.32
C ARG A 138 -5.19 3.18 -21.90
N TRP A 139 -6.35 2.63 -21.64
CA TRP A 139 -6.88 2.49 -20.29
C TRP A 139 -6.21 1.35 -19.56
N PHE A 140 -6.16 1.45 -18.23
CA PHE A 140 -5.76 0.35 -17.40
C PHE A 140 -6.57 0.28 -16.10
N ALA A 141 -6.64 -0.91 -15.52
CA ALA A 141 -7.15 -1.14 -14.18
C ALA A 141 -6.06 -1.83 -13.35
N PHE A 142 -6.06 -1.59 -12.04
CA PHE A 142 -5.07 -2.20 -11.16
C PHE A 142 -5.64 -2.53 -9.79
N ALA A 143 -5.00 -3.47 -9.13
CA ALA A 143 -5.15 -3.72 -7.71
C ALA A 143 -3.77 -3.81 -7.08
N ASP A 144 -3.60 -3.20 -5.91
CA ASP A 144 -2.39 -3.35 -5.11
C ASP A 144 -2.71 -3.68 -3.65
N ALA A 145 -1.80 -4.38 -3.03
CA ALA A 145 -1.84 -4.70 -1.62
C ALA A 145 -0.42 -4.63 -1.03
N GLY A 146 -0.32 -4.16 0.19
CA GLY A 146 0.96 -4.01 0.84
C GLY A 146 0.87 -3.71 2.33
N SER A 147 2.03 -3.47 2.91
CA SER A 147 2.16 -3.06 4.30
C SER A 147 2.90 -1.73 4.39
N GLY A 148 2.78 -1.06 5.53
CA GLY A 148 3.45 0.21 5.78
C GLY A 148 4.21 0.21 7.10
N ILE A 149 5.33 0.90 7.11
CA ILE A 149 6.11 1.18 8.31
C ILE A 149 5.75 2.58 8.79
N CYS A 150 5.31 2.71 10.03
CA CYS A 150 4.98 4.00 10.62
C CYS A 150 6.25 4.79 10.98
N LEU A 151 6.31 6.07 10.58
CA LEU A 151 7.52 6.89 10.76
C LEU A 151 7.64 7.52 12.17
N LYS A 152 6.53 7.65 12.90
CA LYS A 152 6.49 8.43 14.17
C LYS A 152 6.17 7.61 15.42
N THR A 153 5.79 6.35 15.30
CA THR A 153 5.36 5.50 16.41
C THR A 153 6.09 4.17 16.40
N PRO A 154 6.27 3.49 17.55
CA PRO A 154 6.80 2.13 17.54
C PRO A 154 5.95 1.24 16.64
N VAL A 155 6.63 0.29 16.01
CA VAL A 155 6.15 -0.60 14.94
C VAL A 155 4.71 -1.04 15.18
N GLN A 156 3.79 -0.48 14.39
CA GLN A 156 2.41 -0.91 14.30
C GLN A 156 2.22 -1.54 12.92
N GLU A 157 1.51 -2.65 12.87
CA GLU A 157 1.13 -3.27 11.61
C GLU A 157 0.16 -2.36 10.87
N ILE A 158 0.52 -1.98 9.66
CA ILE A 158 -0.33 -1.21 8.75
C ILE A 158 -0.46 -2.00 7.47
N LEU A 159 -1.70 -2.31 7.10
CA LEU A 159 -2.01 -2.95 5.84
C LEU A 159 -2.71 -1.95 4.94
N THR A 160 -2.38 -1.93 3.67
CA THR A 160 -3.00 -1.07 2.67
C THR A 160 -3.39 -1.86 1.45
N ALA A 161 -4.55 -1.53 0.90
CA ALA A 161 -5.02 -2.06 -0.36
C ALA A 161 -5.56 -0.90 -1.21
N LYS A 162 -5.30 -0.92 -2.50
CA LYS A 162 -5.87 0.00 -3.49
C LYS A 162 -6.47 -0.79 -4.65
N ILE A 163 -7.57 -0.30 -5.18
CA ILE A 163 -8.14 -0.72 -6.45
C ILE A 163 -8.45 0.53 -7.25
N GLY A 164 -8.07 0.54 -8.53
CA GLY A 164 -8.25 1.73 -9.32
C GLY A 164 -8.18 1.48 -10.81
N ALA A 165 -8.35 2.58 -11.53
CA ALA A 165 -8.22 2.64 -12.97
C ALA A 165 -7.45 3.90 -13.36
N GLY A 166 -6.94 3.92 -14.58
CA GLY A 166 -6.23 5.06 -15.10
C GLY A 166 -6.16 5.04 -16.62
N TYR A 167 -5.55 6.09 -17.11
CA TYR A 167 -5.30 6.28 -18.54
C TYR A 167 -3.80 6.52 -18.73
N GLU A 168 -3.17 5.69 -19.54
CA GLU A 168 -1.77 5.77 -19.95
C GLU A 168 -1.68 6.51 -21.28
N MET A 169 -0.93 7.62 -21.28
CA MET A 169 -0.63 8.44 -22.45
C MET A 169 0.83 8.25 -22.82
N SER A 170 1.12 7.86 -24.03
CA SER A 170 2.46 7.74 -24.57
C SER A 170 3.02 9.12 -24.91
N LEU A 171 4.05 9.57 -24.17
CA LEU A 171 4.78 10.81 -24.46
C LEU A 171 5.93 10.57 -25.45
N SER A 172 6.57 9.41 -25.36
CA SER A 172 7.62 8.95 -26.27
C SER A 172 7.64 7.42 -26.33
N LYS A 173 8.59 6.85 -27.07
CA LYS A 173 8.75 5.39 -27.13
C LYS A 173 8.94 4.74 -25.75
N ASP A 174 9.67 5.44 -24.86
CA ASP A 174 10.07 4.88 -23.57
C ASP A 174 9.47 5.62 -22.38
N THR A 175 8.69 6.69 -22.62
CA THR A 175 8.12 7.50 -21.53
C THR A 175 6.61 7.61 -21.65
N LYS A 176 5.92 7.31 -20.56
CA LYS A 176 4.46 7.32 -20.46
C LYS A 176 4.00 8.12 -19.28
N LEU A 177 2.91 8.87 -19.46
CA LEU A 177 2.21 9.60 -18.42
C LEU A 177 0.93 8.87 -18.05
N ASN A 178 0.73 8.61 -16.77
CA ASN A 178 -0.42 7.91 -16.24
C ASN A 178 -1.29 8.85 -15.41
N PHE A 179 -2.59 8.90 -15.72
CA PHE A 179 -3.61 9.51 -14.88
C PHE A 179 -4.31 8.43 -14.09
N ILE A 180 -4.39 8.57 -12.77
CA ILE A 180 -4.78 7.49 -11.87
C ILE A 180 -5.89 7.95 -10.94
N VAL A 181 -6.93 7.13 -10.80
CA VAL A 181 -7.98 7.27 -9.78
C VAL A 181 -8.15 5.95 -9.07
N ALA A 182 -8.15 5.97 -7.73
CA ALA A 182 -8.28 4.74 -6.96
C ALA A 182 -9.07 4.93 -5.66
N ALA A 183 -9.74 3.85 -5.25
CA ALA A 183 -10.21 3.66 -3.89
C ALA A 183 -9.10 2.97 -3.08
N ARG A 184 -8.85 3.49 -1.89
CA ARG A 184 -7.84 2.98 -0.96
C ARG A 184 -8.47 2.63 0.37
N SER A 185 -8.06 1.52 0.95
CA SER A 185 -8.38 1.10 2.31
C SER A 185 -7.10 0.86 3.08
N THR A 186 -6.99 1.42 4.28
CA THR A 186 -5.82 1.25 5.14
C THR A 186 -6.26 0.80 6.52
N TYR A 187 -5.83 -0.39 6.91
CA TYR A 187 -5.95 -0.90 8.28
C TYR A 187 -4.78 -0.38 9.10
N THR A 188 -5.07 0.20 10.26
CA THR A 188 -4.07 0.84 11.12
C THR A 188 -4.45 0.74 12.60
N HIS A 189 -3.50 1.08 13.46
CA HIS A 189 -3.66 1.13 14.91
C HIS A 189 -3.39 2.55 15.42
N PRO A 190 -4.37 3.46 15.37
CA PRO A 190 -4.18 4.84 15.84
C PRO A 190 -3.96 4.90 17.35
N GLY A 191 -3.17 5.89 17.79
CA GLY A 191 -3.04 6.18 19.22
C GLY A 191 -4.37 6.64 19.81
N ILE A 192 -4.76 6.10 20.95
CA ILE A 192 -6.00 6.49 21.63
C ILE A 192 -5.71 7.68 22.54
N GLN A 193 -6.54 8.72 22.42
CA GLN A 193 -6.60 9.84 23.36
C GLN A 193 -7.95 9.80 24.07
N PHE A 194 -7.93 9.92 25.38
CA PHE A 194 -9.11 9.95 26.21
C PHE A 194 -8.91 11.02 27.29
N ASP A 195 -9.84 11.97 27.36
CA ASP A 195 -9.84 13.09 28.32
C ASP A 195 -8.47 13.80 28.40
N ASP A 196 -7.95 14.23 27.20
CA ASP A 196 -6.65 14.86 26.99
C ASP A 196 -5.41 14.02 27.37
N HIS A 197 -5.62 12.77 27.77
CA HIS A 197 -4.54 11.85 28.11
C HIS A 197 -4.33 10.81 26.99
N ARG A 198 -3.06 10.61 26.62
CA ARG A 198 -2.71 9.52 25.70
C ARG A 198 -2.72 8.19 26.46
N ILE A 199 -3.57 7.26 26.03
CA ILE A 199 -3.64 5.93 26.62
C ILE A 199 -2.39 5.12 26.24
N PRO A 200 -1.62 4.61 27.23
CA PRO A 200 -0.48 3.76 26.96
C PRO A 200 -0.89 2.43 26.31
N MET A 201 -0.04 1.90 25.44
CA MET A 201 -0.32 0.61 24.75
C MET A 201 -0.57 -0.55 25.73
N LYS A 202 0.07 -0.54 26.91
CA LYS A 202 -0.14 -1.56 27.95
C LYS A 202 -1.58 -1.60 28.50
N ASN A 203 -2.30 -0.48 28.42
CA ASN A 203 -3.69 -0.34 28.86
C ASN A 203 -4.68 -0.50 27.70
N THR A 204 -4.18 -0.79 26.49
CA THR A 204 -4.99 -0.92 25.27
C THR A 204 -5.12 -2.39 24.90
N ASN A 205 -6.35 -2.90 24.89
CA ASN A 205 -6.64 -4.26 24.44
C ASN A 205 -6.90 -4.30 22.92
N ARG A 206 -7.46 -3.22 22.37
CA ARG A 206 -7.74 -3.08 20.94
C ARG A 206 -7.74 -1.62 20.51
N ASN A 207 -7.12 -1.33 19.37
CA ASN A 207 -7.07 0.01 18.79
C ASN A 207 -7.07 -0.03 17.25
N ASN A 208 -7.99 -0.78 16.68
CA ASN A 208 -8.04 -0.99 15.24
C ASN A 208 -8.84 0.12 14.56
N ALA A 209 -8.37 0.58 13.41
CA ALA A 209 -9.12 1.46 12.54
C ALA A 209 -8.92 1.08 11.07
N ILE A 210 -9.97 1.22 10.28
CA ILE A 210 -9.94 1.10 8.82
C ILE A 210 -10.28 2.48 8.25
N VAL A 211 -9.33 3.05 7.53
CA VAL A 211 -9.48 4.34 6.85
C VAL A 211 -9.75 4.10 5.38
N SER A 212 -10.89 4.55 4.90
CA SER A 212 -11.26 4.52 3.49
C SER A 212 -11.01 5.89 2.85
N ALA A 213 -10.40 5.90 1.66
CA ALA A 213 -9.99 7.10 0.96
C ALA A 213 -10.14 6.96 -0.56
N LEU A 214 -10.25 8.09 -1.24
CA LEU A 214 -10.04 8.20 -2.68
C LEU A 214 -8.66 8.81 -2.93
N SER A 215 -7.99 8.37 -3.98
CA SER A 215 -6.72 8.93 -4.42
C SER A 215 -6.76 9.30 -5.90
N PHE A 216 -6.12 10.42 -6.22
CA PHE A 216 -5.94 10.94 -7.56
C PHE A 216 -4.45 11.10 -7.77
N GLY A 217 -3.91 10.52 -8.82
CA GLY A 217 -2.46 10.48 -9.03
C GLY A 217 -2.05 10.74 -10.46
N LEU A 218 -0.81 11.16 -10.58
CA LEU A 218 -0.06 11.22 -11.83
C LEU A 218 1.14 10.29 -11.71
N GLY A 219 1.46 9.58 -12.77
CA GLY A 219 2.62 8.70 -12.82
C GLY A 219 3.44 8.92 -14.08
N LEU A 220 4.74 8.76 -13.96
CA LEU A 220 5.66 8.65 -15.10
C LEU A 220 6.23 7.24 -15.10
N THR A 221 6.21 6.59 -16.25
CA THR A 221 6.79 5.24 -16.46
C THR A 221 7.77 5.29 -17.61
N PHE A 222 8.92 4.63 -17.39
CA PHE A 222 10.05 4.52 -18.32
C PHE A 222 10.32 3.08 -18.67
#